data_764204c1c4bc64a9c8b1913bb97df9a8
#
_entry.id   764204c1c4bc64a9c8b1913bb97df9a8
#
_cell.length_a   1.000
_cell.length_b   1.000
_cell.length_c   1.000
_cell.angle_alpha   90.00
_cell.angle_beta   90.00
_cell.angle_gamma   90.00
#
_symmetry.space_group_name_H-M   'P 1'
#
loop_
_entity.id
_entity.type
_entity.pdbx_description
1 polymer ?
#
loop_
_entity_poly.entity_id
_entity_poly.type
_entity_poly.pdbx_seq_one_letter_code
_entity_poly.pdbx_strand_id
1 'polypeptide(L)'
;LGAVLRSADAAGADAVIVCDPLTDIWNPNLIRSSVGAVFSVPVAVCTSADAIAFLKERGIRILTAQLQDSEWYYDTDMTGAAALVMGTESTGLTQAWRDSADAHIKIPMLGRLDSLNVSVSAAVLLYEAVRQRKGEN
;
A
#
# COMPACT_ATOMS: atom_id res chain seq x y z
N LEU A 1 3.01 -8.50 -7.17
CA LEU A 1 1.92 -7.58 -7.55
C LEU A 1 0.56 -8.26 -7.57
N GLY A 2 0.47 -9.48 -8.12
CA GLY A 2 -0.81 -10.19 -8.17
C GLY A 2 -1.48 -10.38 -6.81
N ALA A 3 -0.70 -10.76 -5.80
CA ALA A 3 -1.23 -10.95 -4.46
C ALA A 3 -1.70 -9.63 -3.83
N VAL A 4 -0.99 -8.53 -4.09
CA VAL A 4 -1.39 -7.21 -3.61
C VAL A 4 -2.69 -6.77 -4.26
N LEU A 5 -2.84 -6.97 -5.56
CA LEU A 5 -4.07 -6.64 -6.29
C LEU A 5 -5.27 -7.42 -5.76
N ARG A 6 -5.06 -8.70 -5.46
CA ARG A 6 -6.12 -9.54 -4.91
C ARG A 6 -6.57 -9.05 -3.54
N SER A 7 -5.61 -8.71 -2.67
CA SER A 7 -5.92 -8.17 -1.35
C SER A 7 -6.62 -6.81 -1.43
N ALA A 8 -6.18 -5.96 -2.35
CA ALA A 8 -6.81 -4.65 -2.55
C ALA A 8 -8.27 -4.79 -3.00
N ASP A 9 -8.52 -5.71 -3.94
CA ASP A 9 -9.88 -6.00 -4.39
C ASP A 9 -10.73 -6.53 -3.26
N ALA A 10 -10.22 -7.51 -2.52
CA ALA A 10 -10.96 -8.13 -1.41
C ALA A 10 -11.27 -7.14 -0.30
N ALA A 11 -10.38 -6.21 -0.03
CA ALA A 11 -10.56 -5.20 1.01
C ALA A 11 -11.38 -3.98 0.54
N GLY A 12 -11.73 -3.92 -0.73
CA GLY A 12 -12.51 -2.81 -1.27
C GLY A 12 -11.73 -1.53 -1.48
N ALA A 13 -10.43 -1.63 -1.77
CA ALA A 13 -9.63 -0.45 -2.09
C ALA A 13 -10.16 0.23 -3.36
N ASP A 14 -10.08 1.54 -3.41
CA ASP A 14 -10.57 2.31 -4.57
C ASP A 14 -9.65 2.18 -5.77
N ALA A 15 -8.34 2.02 -5.55
CA ALA A 15 -7.37 1.90 -6.63
C ALA A 15 -6.04 1.40 -6.09
N VAL A 16 -5.22 0.88 -7.01
CA VAL A 16 -3.82 0.53 -6.73
C VAL A 16 -2.94 1.34 -7.67
N ILE A 17 -1.92 1.96 -7.14
CA ILE A 17 -0.95 2.73 -7.93
C ILE A 17 0.40 2.01 -7.85
N VAL A 18 0.96 1.70 -9.01
CA VAL A 18 2.28 1.07 -9.11
C VAL A 18 3.27 2.16 -9.54
N CYS A 19 4.28 2.41 -8.70
CA CYS A 19 5.24 3.47 -8.94
C CYS A 19 6.57 2.93 -9.40
N ASP A 20 7.11 3.52 -10.48
CA ASP A 20 8.43 3.22 -11.02
C ASP A 20 8.65 1.70 -11.23
N PRO A 21 7.74 1.00 -11.92
CA PRO A 21 7.83 -0.45 -12.05
C PRO A 21 9.05 -0.85 -12.89
N LEU A 22 9.76 -1.89 -12.42
CA LEU A 22 10.87 -2.48 -13.16
C LEU A 22 10.38 -3.53 -14.15
N THR A 23 9.13 -3.96 -14.02
CA THR A 23 8.53 -5.01 -14.84
C THR A 23 7.23 -4.48 -15.44
N ASP A 24 6.96 -4.82 -16.70
CA ASP A 24 5.71 -4.47 -17.35
C ASP A 24 4.56 -5.21 -16.65
N ILE A 25 3.68 -4.47 -16.01
CA ILE A 25 2.55 -5.06 -15.29
C ILE A 25 1.52 -5.69 -16.22
N TRP A 26 1.57 -5.37 -17.50
CA TRP A 26 0.67 -5.93 -18.53
C TRP A 26 1.26 -7.16 -19.19
N ASN A 27 2.36 -7.69 -18.67
CA ASN A 27 2.92 -8.96 -19.12
C ASN A 27 1.87 -10.07 -18.94
N PRO A 28 1.66 -10.94 -19.95
CA PRO A 28 0.62 -11.98 -19.88
C PRO A 28 0.72 -12.89 -18.65
N ASN A 29 1.93 -13.20 -18.20
CA ASN A 29 2.11 -14.04 -17.01
C ASN A 29 1.65 -13.33 -15.74
N LEU A 30 1.90 -12.05 -15.65
CA LEU A 30 1.48 -11.24 -14.50
C LEU A 30 -0.05 -11.13 -14.48
N ILE A 31 -0.67 -10.88 -15.62
CA ILE A 31 -2.13 -10.81 -15.75
C ILE A 31 -2.77 -12.11 -15.31
N ARG A 32 -2.21 -13.25 -15.72
CA ARG A 32 -2.73 -14.57 -15.34
C ARG A 32 -2.68 -14.80 -13.84
N SER A 33 -1.62 -14.37 -13.18
CA SER A 33 -1.49 -14.54 -11.73
C SER A 33 -2.43 -13.64 -10.95
N SER A 34 -3.03 -12.66 -11.60
CA SER A 34 -3.90 -11.65 -10.97
C SER A 34 -5.34 -11.73 -11.51
N VAL A 35 -5.76 -12.87 -12.04
CA VAL A 35 -7.11 -13.02 -12.59
C VAL A 35 -8.17 -12.60 -11.57
N GLY A 36 -9.10 -11.77 -12.00
CA GLY A 36 -10.15 -11.21 -11.16
C GLY A 36 -9.77 -9.90 -10.51
N ALA A 37 -8.61 -9.84 -9.85
CA ALA A 37 -8.18 -8.63 -9.16
C ALA A 37 -7.84 -7.49 -10.14
N VAL A 38 -7.14 -7.81 -11.24
CA VAL A 38 -6.76 -6.82 -12.25
C VAL A 38 -7.99 -6.12 -12.86
N PHE A 39 -9.09 -6.82 -12.96
CA PHE A 39 -10.30 -6.29 -13.59
C PHE A 39 -11.29 -5.68 -12.60
N SER A 40 -11.11 -5.93 -11.30
CA SER A 40 -12.03 -5.47 -10.26
C SER A 40 -11.56 -4.19 -9.57
N VAL A 41 -10.25 -4.01 -9.44
CA VAL A 41 -9.69 -2.81 -8.83
C VAL A 41 -8.90 -2.03 -9.88
N PRO A 42 -9.15 -0.72 -10.05
CA PRO A 42 -8.38 0.08 -11.00
C PRO A 42 -6.90 0.12 -10.64
N VAL A 43 -6.04 -0.02 -11.65
CA VAL A 43 -4.59 0.03 -11.48
C VAL A 43 -4.03 1.15 -12.34
N ALA A 44 -3.25 2.03 -11.73
CA ALA A 44 -2.53 3.09 -12.43
C ALA A 44 -1.03 2.87 -12.28
N VAL A 45 -0.27 3.29 -13.28
CA VAL A 45 1.19 3.20 -13.27
C VAL A 45 1.76 4.59 -13.53
N CYS A 46 2.66 5.02 -12.66
CA CYS A 46 3.27 6.35 -12.80
C CYS A 46 4.61 6.40 -12.05
N THR A 47 5.25 7.57 -12.04
CA THR A 47 6.44 7.78 -11.22
C THR A 47 6.02 8.07 -9.78
N SER A 48 6.95 7.86 -8.84
CA SER A 48 6.70 8.23 -7.44
C SER A 48 6.41 9.73 -7.31
N ALA A 49 7.11 10.57 -8.05
CA ALA A 49 6.89 12.01 -8.01
C ALA A 49 5.46 12.38 -8.41
N ASP A 50 4.95 11.78 -9.48
CA ASP A 50 3.59 12.05 -9.94
C ASP A 50 2.55 11.52 -8.96
N ALA A 51 2.79 10.35 -8.37
CA ALA A 51 1.88 9.77 -7.38
C ALA A 51 1.80 10.65 -6.14
N ILE A 52 2.93 11.10 -5.62
CA ILE A 52 2.99 11.97 -4.44
C ILE A 52 2.24 13.27 -4.72
N ALA A 53 2.48 13.89 -5.87
CA ALA A 53 1.81 15.13 -6.26
C ALA A 53 0.29 14.94 -6.33
N PHE A 54 -0.16 13.85 -6.93
CA PHE A 54 -1.58 13.52 -7.03
C PHE A 54 -2.22 13.37 -5.65
N LEU A 55 -1.58 12.62 -4.76
CA LEU A 55 -2.12 12.37 -3.42
C LEU A 55 -2.18 13.66 -2.60
N LYS A 56 -1.14 14.48 -2.65
CA LYS A 56 -1.11 15.75 -1.94
C LYS A 56 -2.17 16.72 -2.46
N GLU A 57 -2.31 16.82 -3.77
CA GLU A 57 -3.30 17.69 -4.39
C GLU A 57 -4.73 17.32 -3.98
N ARG A 58 -5.00 16.03 -3.83
CA ARG A 58 -6.33 15.53 -3.48
C ARG A 58 -6.57 15.45 -1.98
N GLY A 59 -5.60 15.82 -1.16
CA GLY A 59 -5.74 15.73 0.28
C GLY A 59 -5.80 14.31 0.81
N ILE A 60 -5.23 13.36 0.08
CA ILE A 60 -5.16 11.96 0.51
C ILE A 60 -3.93 11.79 1.40
N ARG A 61 -4.14 11.31 2.63
CA ARG A 61 -3.03 11.11 3.55
C ARG A 61 -2.14 9.98 3.09
N ILE A 62 -0.83 10.17 3.23
CA ILE A 62 0.17 9.19 2.83
C ILE A 62 0.67 8.49 4.09
N LEU A 63 0.38 7.19 4.20
CA LEU A 63 0.78 6.36 5.32
C LEU A 63 1.82 5.36 4.81
N THR A 64 3.09 5.56 5.20
CA THR A 64 4.18 4.72 4.72
C THR A 64 4.48 3.60 5.69
N ALA A 65 4.62 2.39 5.17
CA ALA A 65 4.98 1.22 5.96
C ALA A 65 6.49 1.15 6.09
N GLN A 66 7.01 1.43 7.28
CA GLN A 66 8.45 1.42 7.56
C GLN A 66 8.72 1.15 9.04
N LEU A 67 9.92 0.65 9.35
CA LEU A 67 10.27 0.29 10.73
C LEU A 67 10.69 1.47 11.58
N GLN A 68 11.46 2.40 11.02
CA GLN A 68 12.02 3.51 11.76
C GLN A 68 11.06 4.70 11.86
N ASP A 69 11.09 5.38 12.99
CA ASP A 69 10.29 6.58 13.22
C ASP A 69 8.81 6.36 12.93
N SER A 70 8.28 5.20 13.36
CA SER A 70 6.92 4.78 13.03
C SER A 70 6.12 4.42 14.28
N GLU A 71 4.81 4.51 14.16
CA GLU A 71 3.88 4.08 15.18
C GLU A 71 3.24 2.75 14.79
N TRP A 72 2.59 2.09 15.74
CA TRP A 72 1.89 0.84 15.44
C TRP A 72 0.75 1.13 14.46
N TYR A 73 0.58 0.26 13.47
CA TYR A 73 -0.42 0.47 12.41
C TYR A 73 -1.85 0.58 12.97
N TYR A 74 -2.13 -0.11 14.07
CA TYR A 74 -3.47 -0.06 14.68
C TYR A 74 -3.70 1.20 15.53
N ASP A 75 -2.67 1.98 15.80
CA ASP A 75 -2.78 3.25 16.51
C ASP A 75 -2.92 4.45 15.55
N THR A 76 -2.85 4.19 14.25
CA THR A 76 -2.96 5.23 13.24
C THR A 76 -4.39 5.30 12.70
N ASP A 77 -4.91 6.51 12.57
CA ASP A 77 -6.24 6.71 11.98
C ASP A 77 -6.18 6.43 10.48
N MET A 78 -6.91 5.41 10.05
CA MET A 78 -7.02 5.01 8.64
C MET A 78 -8.40 5.32 8.06
N THR A 79 -9.22 6.07 8.77
CA THR A 79 -10.51 6.52 8.26
C THR A 79 -10.30 7.72 7.33
N GLY A 80 -11.27 8.00 6.48
CA GLY A 80 -11.11 9.06 5.49
C GLY A 80 -10.20 8.64 4.33
N ALA A 81 -9.79 9.61 3.53
CA ALA A 81 -8.97 9.35 2.34
C ALA A 81 -7.51 9.09 2.74
N ALA A 82 -7.05 7.88 2.53
CA ALA A 82 -5.69 7.46 2.91
C ALA A 82 -5.09 6.52 1.86
N ALA A 83 -3.80 6.64 1.64
CA ALA A 83 -3.03 5.75 0.79
C ALA A 83 -2.02 4.99 1.65
N LEU A 84 -2.05 3.67 1.55
CA LEU A 84 -1.07 2.80 2.21
C LEU A 84 0.08 2.58 1.24
N VAL A 85 1.28 2.99 1.62
CA VAL A 85 2.44 2.96 0.72
C VAL A 85 3.44 1.92 1.19
N MET A 86 3.74 0.98 0.30
CA MET A 86 4.64 -0.14 0.56
C MET A 86 5.90 0.02 -0.28
N GLY A 87 7.04 -0.27 0.30
CA GLY A 87 8.30 -0.32 -0.44
C GLY A 87 8.53 -1.67 -1.10
N THR A 88 9.57 -1.76 -1.93
CA THR A 88 9.98 -3.04 -2.52
C THR A 88 10.71 -3.88 -1.48
N GLU A 89 10.73 -5.20 -1.68
CA GLU A 89 11.43 -6.11 -0.76
C GLU A 89 12.95 -5.88 -0.77
N SER A 90 13.49 -5.45 -1.91
CA SER A 90 14.94 -5.30 -2.05
C SER A 90 15.47 -3.97 -1.53
N THR A 91 14.75 -2.87 -1.75
CA THR A 91 15.25 -1.53 -1.44
C THR A 91 14.39 -0.77 -0.43
N GLY A 92 13.18 -1.27 -0.13
CA GLY A 92 12.27 -0.56 0.75
C GLY A 92 11.71 0.71 0.11
N LEU A 93 11.26 1.63 0.93
CA LEU A 93 10.73 2.91 0.48
C LEU A 93 11.86 3.88 0.14
N THR A 94 11.66 4.65 -0.93
CA THR A 94 12.60 5.72 -1.28
C THR A 94 12.45 6.89 -0.33
N GLN A 95 13.48 7.75 -0.29
CA GLN A 95 13.46 8.94 0.56
C GLN A 95 12.31 9.88 0.20
N ALA A 96 11.96 9.97 -1.08
CA ALA A 96 10.85 10.82 -1.53
C ALA A 96 9.54 10.43 -0.83
N TRP A 97 9.27 9.15 -0.70
CA TRP A 97 8.07 8.68 0.01
C TRP A 97 8.15 8.94 1.51
N ARG A 98 9.33 8.73 2.10
CA ARG A 98 9.51 8.99 3.54
C ARG A 98 9.31 10.46 3.88
N ASP A 99 9.83 11.35 3.02
CA ASP A 99 9.69 12.79 3.23
C ASP A 99 8.26 13.28 3.02
N SER A 100 7.48 12.59 2.20
CA SER A 100 6.13 12.99 1.84
C SER A 100 5.06 12.39 2.75
N ALA A 101 5.42 11.45 3.62
CA ALA A 101 4.47 10.73 4.46
C ALA A 101 3.81 11.64 5.50
N ASP A 102 2.53 11.43 5.69
CA ASP A 102 1.79 12.07 6.77
C ASP A 102 1.96 11.29 8.08
N ALA A 103 2.18 9.98 7.97
CA ALA A 103 2.51 9.13 9.10
C ALA A 103 3.29 7.92 8.62
N HIS A 104 4.13 7.38 9.51
CA HIS A 104 4.88 6.15 9.28
C HIS A 104 4.28 5.08 10.19
N ILE A 105 3.97 3.93 9.63
CA ILE A 105 3.29 2.85 10.35
C ILE A 105 4.09 1.55 10.26
N LYS A 106 3.97 0.72 11.29
CA LYS A 106 4.66 -0.57 11.32
C LYS A 106 3.77 -1.66 11.89
N ILE A 107 4.04 -2.89 11.46
CA ILE A 107 3.41 -4.08 11.97
C ILE A 107 4.31 -4.68 13.05
N PRO A 108 3.79 -5.02 14.24
CA PRO A 108 4.62 -5.64 15.28
C PRO A 108 5.21 -6.95 14.79
N MET A 109 6.54 -7.10 14.96
CA MET A 109 7.25 -8.31 14.61
C MET A 109 7.81 -8.89 15.90
N LEU A 110 7.21 -9.99 16.38
CA LEU A 110 7.53 -10.57 17.67
C LEU A 110 8.60 -11.66 17.60
N GLY A 111 9.01 -12.03 16.39
CA GLY A 111 10.04 -13.03 16.16
C GLY A 111 11.37 -12.39 15.78
N ARG A 112 12.15 -13.09 14.95
CA ARG A 112 13.49 -12.65 14.54
C ARG A 112 13.50 -11.82 13.26
N LEU A 113 12.45 -11.90 12.44
CA LEU A 113 12.39 -11.17 11.19
C LEU A 113 11.94 -9.74 11.43
N ASP A 114 12.46 -8.82 10.63
CA ASP A 114 12.13 -7.39 10.74
C ASP A 114 10.85 -7.01 10.01
N SER A 115 10.42 -7.82 9.05
CA SER A 115 9.24 -7.50 8.25
C SER A 115 8.60 -8.76 7.66
N LEU A 116 7.32 -8.64 7.34
CA LEU A 116 6.59 -9.60 6.52
C LEU A 116 6.84 -9.26 5.05
N ASN A 117 6.54 -10.19 4.13
CA ASN A 117 6.63 -9.84 2.72
C ASN A 117 5.58 -8.78 2.36
N VAL A 118 5.80 -8.09 1.26
CA VAL A 118 4.99 -6.94 0.87
C VAL A 118 3.51 -7.28 0.73
N SER A 119 3.18 -8.42 0.12
CA SER A 119 1.79 -8.78 -0.09
C SER A 119 1.06 -9.09 1.22
N VAL A 120 1.72 -9.75 2.16
CA VAL A 120 1.15 -10.03 3.47
C VAL A 120 0.99 -8.74 4.27
N SER A 121 2.01 -7.89 4.27
CA SER A 121 1.94 -6.58 4.93
C SER A 121 0.80 -5.73 4.39
N ALA A 122 0.65 -5.69 3.07
CA ALA A 122 -0.44 -4.95 2.43
C ALA A 122 -1.80 -5.47 2.89
N ALA A 123 -1.97 -6.80 2.95
CA ALA A 123 -3.23 -7.39 3.40
C ALA A 123 -3.55 -7.02 4.85
N VAL A 124 -2.57 -7.10 5.74
CA VAL A 124 -2.75 -6.74 7.15
C VAL A 124 -3.20 -5.28 7.28
N LEU A 125 -2.51 -4.36 6.60
CA LEU A 125 -2.80 -2.93 6.68
C LEU A 125 -4.15 -2.58 6.05
N LEU A 126 -4.47 -3.18 4.89
CA LEU A 126 -5.75 -2.96 4.23
C LEU A 126 -6.92 -3.40 5.11
N TYR A 127 -6.82 -4.56 5.75
CA TYR A 127 -7.90 -5.04 6.61
C TYR A 127 -8.00 -4.29 7.92
N GLU A 128 -6.92 -3.69 8.40
CA GLU A 128 -7.03 -2.76 9.53
C GLU A 128 -7.83 -1.52 9.12
N ALA A 129 -7.62 -1.00 7.92
CA ALA A 129 -8.41 0.10 7.41
C ALA A 129 -9.90 -0.28 7.31
N VAL A 130 -10.18 -1.49 6.83
CA VAL A 130 -11.56 -2.00 6.76
C VAL A 130 -12.18 -2.06 8.17
N ARG A 131 -11.43 -2.58 9.13
CA ARG A 131 -11.91 -2.70 10.52
C ARG A 131 -12.27 -1.32 11.09
N GLN A 132 -11.38 -0.34 10.92
CA GLN A 132 -11.62 1.01 11.43
C GLN A 132 -12.85 1.66 10.78
N ARG A 133 -13.02 1.48 9.48
CA ARG A 133 -14.12 2.08 8.73
C ARG A 133 -15.48 1.45 9.07
N LYS A 134 -15.50 0.18 9.44
CA LYS A 134 -16.73 -0.47 9.89
C LYS A 134 -17.26 0.12 11.18
N GLY A 135 -16.40 0.64 12.03
CA GLY A 135 -16.81 1.28 13.26
C GLY A 135 -17.54 2.62 13.07
N GLU A 136 -17.50 3.16 11.84
CA GLU A 136 -18.14 4.43 11.50
C GLU A 136 -19.63 4.25 11.10
N ASN A 137 -20.06 3.05 10.85
CA ASN A 137 -21.44 2.77 10.38
C ASN A 137 -22.40 2.46 11.52
#